data_136c1b3e5ce5553e532138e19e634519
#
_entry.id   136c1b3e5ce5553e532138e19e634519
#
_cell.length_a   1.000
_cell.length_b   1.000
_cell.length_c   1.000
_cell.angle_alpha   90.00
_cell.angle_beta   90.00
_cell.angle_gamma   90.00
#
_symmetry.space_group_name_H-M   'P 1'
#
loop_
_entity.id
_entity.type
_entity.pdbx_description
1 polymer ?
#
loop_
_entity_poly.entity_id
_entity_poly.type
_entity_poly.pdbx_seq_one_letter_code
_entity_poly.pdbx_strand_id
1 'polypeptide(L)'
;DGVQGHTETLWGLLKRLKVPVFIFVNKMDQQGTDRHRILEQLKNKLSSGCVDFDRLDYEELAVCNEEALEQVLDEGIVDDKLIGNMISQREVFPVIFGSALRLDGVDRLLDIMNKYCEVSENGDDKQSDMSARVYKISRDDRGERLTHIKVTGGSLKAKQLINGEKINQIRIYSGEKYTSVNEAVCGSICAITGLEGTYAGQALGRENNDNAPVLSPVLNYKINLPAGTDPLMMLPKLKMIEEEEPQLHIEWNESFKEIHVQVMGPVMIEVLQNIIKERFDCDVTFSEGSIVYKETIADKVEGIGHFEPLRHYAEVHLILEPGEAGSGMQYELDCSDDMLAKNWQRLIYTHLCEKTH
;
A
#
# COMPACT_ATOMS: atom_id res chain seq x y z
N ASP A 1 17.31 -0.38 -19.68
CA ASP A 1 17.74 0.60 -18.66
C ASP A 1 18.26 -0.08 -17.38
N GLY A 2 17.84 -1.32 -17.08
CA GLY A 2 18.26 -2.05 -15.88
C GLY A 2 17.54 -1.59 -14.61
N VAL A 3 18.22 -1.74 -13.44
CA VAL A 3 17.65 -1.42 -12.12
C VAL A 3 17.56 0.08 -11.92
N GLN A 4 16.36 0.57 -11.63
CA GLN A 4 16.03 1.98 -11.36
C GLN A 4 15.69 2.20 -9.89
N GLY A 5 15.68 3.45 -9.42
CA GLY A 5 15.37 3.80 -8.03
C GLY A 5 14.03 3.22 -7.52
N HIS A 6 12.99 3.27 -8.36
CA HIS A 6 11.70 2.65 -8.00
C HIS A 6 11.79 1.13 -7.81
N THR A 7 12.62 0.44 -8.61
CA THR A 7 12.88 -1.00 -8.45
C THR A 7 13.53 -1.29 -7.10
N GLU A 8 14.50 -0.48 -6.68
CA GLU A 8 15.18 -0.62 -5.39
C GLU A 8 14.22 -0.37 -4.21
N THR A 9 13.33 0.62 -4.33
CA THR A 9 12.28 0.89 -3.33
C THR A 9 11.32 -0.29 -3.19
N LEU A 10 10.79 -0.81 -4.31
CA LEU A 10 9.91 -1.99 -4.29
C LEU A 10 10.62 -3.23 -3.75
N TRP A 11 11.90 -3.42 -4.12
CA TRP A 11 12.71 -4.52 -3.59
C TRP A 11 12.84 -4.48 -2.08
N GLY A 12 13.14 -3.30 -1.52
CA GLY A 12 13.21 -3.09 -0.07
C GLY A 12 11.89 -3.41 0.63
N LEU A 13 10.76 -3.02 0.03
CA LEU A 13 9.43 -3.32 0.55
C LEU A 13 9.14 -4.83 0.53
N LEU A 14 9.38 -5.51 -0.60
CA LEU A 14 9.18 -6.94 -0.75
C LEU A 14 10.10 -7.76 0.17
N LYS A 15 11.31 -7.26 0.44
CA LYS A 15 12.24 -7.85 1.42
C LYS A 15 11.68 -7.76 2.83
N ARG A 16 11.15 -6.60 3.23
CA ARG A 16 10.54 -6.39 4.55
C ARG A 16 9.32 -7.29 4.76
N LEU A 17 8.50 -7.45 3.73
CA LEU A 17 7.29 -8.28 3.75
C LEU A 17 7.57 -9.76 3.51
N LYS A 18 8.83 -10.16 3.27
CA LYS A 18 9.26 -11.53 2.96
C LYS A 18 8.49 -12.18 1.80
N VAL A 19 8.12 -11.40 0.79
CA VAL A 19 7.39 -11.89 -0.39
C VAL A 19 8.37 -12.52 -1.38
N PRO A 20 8.16 -13.76 -1.87
CA PRO A 20 8.91 -14.35 -2.97
C PRO A 20 8.84 -13.48 -4.22
N VAL A 21 9.94 -13.39 -4.98
CA VAL A 21 10.02 -12.48 -6.13
C VAL A 21 10.53 -13.21 -7.36
N PHE A 22 9.82 -13.04 -8.48
CA PHE A 22 10.21 -13.42 -9.83
C PHE A 22 10.50 -12.14 -10.62
N ILE A 23 11.57 -12.10 -11.39
CA ILE A 23 11.99 -10.91 -12.12
C ILE A 23 11.85 -11.16 -13.61
N PHE A 24 11.01 -10.36 -14.30
CA PHE A 24 10.91 -10.37 -15.75
C PHE A 24 11.60 -9.14 -16.32
N VAL A 25 12.71 -9.35 -17.00
CA VAL A 25 13.46 -8.29 -17.70
C VAL A 25 12.84 -8.07 -19.07
N ASN A 26 12.01 -7.04 -19.15
CA ASN A 26 11.21 -6.71 -20.33
C ASN A 26 12.01 -5.90 -21.37
N LYS A 27 11.46 -5.83 -22.61
CA LYS A 27 11.96 -5.03 -23.73
C LYS A 27 13.35 -5.48 -24.22
N MET A 28 13.65 -6.78 -24.15
CA MET A 28 14.91 -7.33 -24.66
C MET A 28 15.04 -7.28 -26.17
N ASP A 29 13.96 -6.95 -26.88
CA ASP A 29 13.92 -6.70 -28.33
C ASP A 29 14.45 -5.33 -28.76
N GLN A 30 14.73 -4.43 -27.82
CA GLN A 30 15.27 -3.10 -28.12
C GLN A 30 16.78 -3.14 -28.40
N GLN A 31 17.23 -2.29 -29.32
CA GLN A 31 18.66 -2.16 -29.63
C GLN A 31 19.45 -1.67 -28.42
N GLY A 32 20.62 -2.27 -28.20
CA GLY A 32 21.50 -1.90 -27.08
C GLY A 32 21.18 -2.57 -25.74
N THR A 33 20.23 -3.50 -25.72
CA THR A 33 20.00 -4.35 -24.54
C THR A 33 21.11 -5.39 -24.42
N ASP A 34 21.65 -5.53 -23.22
CA ASP A 34 22.68 -6.52 -22.87
C ASP A 34 22.23 -7.32 -21.66
N ARG A 35 21.96 -8.60 -21.90
CA ARG A 35 21.48 -9.56 -20.88
C ARG A 35 22.46 -9.69 -19.73
N HIS A 36 23.74 -9.87 -20.03
CA HIS A 36 24.78 -10.08 -19.02
C HIS A 36 24.94 -8.85 -18.11
N ARG A 37 25.01 -7.66 -18.72
CA ARG A 37 25.09 -6.41 -17.98
C ARG A 37 23.90 -6.19 -17.05
N ILE A 38 22.68 -6.53 -17.51
CA ILE A 38 21.48 -6.37 -16.69
C ILE A 38 21.47 -7.39 -15.53
N LEU A 39 21.85 -8.63 -15.79
CA LEU A 39 21.96 -9.66 -14.74
C LEU A 39 22.96 -9.25 -13.66
N GLU A 40 24.13 -8.72 -14.07
CA GLU A 40 25.13 -8.20 -13.13
C GLU A 40 24.60 -7.01 -12.31
N GLN A 41 23.83 -6.12 -12.91
CA GLN A 41 23.18 -5.04 -12.17
C GLN A 41 22.17 -5.56 -11.15
N LEU A 42 21.38 -6.58 -11.50
CA LEU A 42 20.43 -7.21 -10.58
C LEU A 42 21.18 -7.85 -9.40
N LYS A 43 22.27 -8.60 -9.68
CA LYS A 43 23.10 -9.22 -8.65
C LYS A 43 23.72 -8.18 -7.71
N ASN A 44 24.27 -7.09 -8.25
CA ASN A 44 24.97 -6.09 -7.46
C ASN A 44 24.03 -5.15 -6.68
N LYS A 45 22.87 -4.78 -7.24
CA LYS A 45 21.98 -3.79 -6.64
C LYS A 45 20.85 -4.38 -5.81
N LEU A 46 20.39 -5.60 -6.13
CA LEU A 46 19.27 -6.22 -5.45
C LEU A 46 19.72 -7.42 -4.58
N SER A 47 20.24 -8.48 -5.20
CA SER A 47 20.75 -9.66 -4.48
C SER A 47 21.64 -10.51 -5.38
N SER A 48 22.71 -11.06 -4.80
CA SER A 48 23.55 -12.07 -5.45
C SER A 48 22.77 -13.34 -5.87
N GLY A 49 21.64 -13.63 -5.23
CA GLY A 49 20.74 -14.73 -5.54
C GLY A 49 19.85 -14.52 -6.79
N CYS A 50 20.05 -13.46 -7.58
CA CYS A 50 19.39 -13.29 -8.87
C CYS A 50 20.02 -14.23 -9.90
N VAL A 51 19.29 -15.28 -10.31
CA VAL A 51 19.78 -16.35 -11.19
C VAL A 51 18.97 -16.35 -12.49
N ASP A 52 19.66 -16.55 -13.63
CA ASP A 52 19.06 -16.64 -14.95
C ASP A 52 18.37 -18.00 -15.16
N PHE A 53 17.04 -18.02 -15.09
CA PHE A 53 16.25 -19.25 -15.26
C PHE A 53 15.98 -19.62 -16.73
N ASP A 54 16.33 -18.77 -17.70
CA ASP A 54 16.33 -19.18 -19.12
C ASP A 54 17.53 -20.05 -19.44
N ARG A 55 18.63 -19.91 -18.69
CA ARG A 55 19.88 -20.64 -18.82
C ARG A 55 20.31 -21.06 -17.42
N LEU A 56 19.49 -21.90 -16.78
CA LEU A 56 19.71 -22.31 -15.40
C LEU A 56 21.06 -23.00 -15.24
N ASP A 57 21.90 -22.42 -14.43
CA ASP A 57 23.18 -22.99 -14.00
C ASP A 57 23.05 -23.42 -12.54
N TYR A 58 23.20 -24.73 -12.28
CA TYR A 58 23.09 -25.27 -10.95
C TYR A 58 24.26 -24.88 -10.05
N GLU A 59 25.43 -24.54 -10.62
CA GLU A 59 26.55 -24.01 -9.85
C GLU A 59 26.22 -22.63 -9.25
N GLU A 60 25.44 -21.79 -9.99
CA GLU A 60 24.95 -20.51 -9.44
C GLU A 60 23.95 -20.72 -8.28
N LEU A 61 23.12 -21.75 -8.33
CA LEU A 61 22.21 -22.10 -7.23
C LEU A 61 22.96 -22.60 -6.01
N ALA A 62 24.01 -23.43 -6.24
CA ALA A 62 24.85 -24.00 -5.20
C ALA A 62 25.51 -22.93 -4.32
N VAL A 63 25.86 -21.78 -4.90
CA VAL A 63 26.43 -20.65 -4.13
C VAL A 63 25.43 -20.02 -3.16
N CYS A 64 24.13 -20.20 -3.41
CA CYS A 64 23.06 -19.55 -2.63
C CYS A 64 22.60 -20.37 -1.42
N ASN A 65 22.89 -21.69 -1.38
CA ASN A 65 22.36 -22.58 -0.34
C ASN A 65 23.26 -23.80 -0.15
N GLU A 66 23.54 -24.20 1.11
CA GLU A 66 24.45 -25.32 1.46
C GLU A 66 23.92 -26.68 0.98
N GLU A 67 22.60 -26.94 1.10
CA GLU A 67 21.99 -28.18 0.64
C GLU A 67 22.03 -28.28 -0.89
N ALA A 68 21.84 -27.15 -1.58
CA ALA A 68 21.97 -27.09 -3.04
C ALA A 68 23.42 -27.36 -3.48
N LEU A 69 24.41 -26.90 -2.72
CA LEU A 69 25.82 -27.19 -2.97
C LEU A 69 26.13 -28.71 -2.82
N GLU A 70 25.59 -29.33 -1.78
CA GLU A 70 25.74 -30.78 -1.59
C GLU A 70 25.13 -31.58 -2.76
N GLN A 71 23.91 -31.23 -3.18
CA GLN A 71 23.23 -31.89 -4.31
C GLN A 71 24.03 -31.71 -5.62
N VAL A 72 24.56 -30.53 -5.90
CA VAL A 72 25.36 -30.29 -7.11
C VAL A 72 26.65 -31.07 -7.09
N LEU A 73 27.32 -31.20 -5.93
CA LEU A 73 28.56 -31.98 -5.78
C LEU A 73 28.31 -33.49 -5.96
N ASP A 74 27.16 -33.99 -5.51
CA ASP A 74 26.85 -35.42 -5.55
C ASP A 74 26.17 -35.82 -6.89
N GLU A 75 25.24 -35.05 -7.38
CA GLU A 75 24.37 -35.43 -8.52
C GLU A 75 24.51 -34.48 -9.74
N GLY A 76 25.16 -33.32 -9.59
CA GLY A 76 25.30 -32.31 -10.64
C GLY A 76 24.03 -31.48 -10.92
N ILE A 77 22.96 -31.70 -10.16
CA ILE A 77 21.67 -31.01 -10.30
C ILE A 77 21.11 -30.65 -8.91
N VAL A 78 20.19 -29.70 -8.87
CA VAL A 78 19.42 -29.34 -7.66
C VAL A 78 17.97 -29.80 -7.86
N ASP A 79 17.37 -30.41 -6.84
CA ASP A 79 15.98 -30.85 -6.86
C ASP A 79 15.01 -29.65 -6.96
N ASP A 80 13.97 -29.81 -7.76
CA ASP A 80 12.96 -28.78 -7.98
C ASP A 80 12.28 -28.31 -6.68
N LYS A 81 12.07 -29.21 -5.72
CA LYS A 81 11.48 -28.88 -4.44
C LYS A 81 12.41 -27.98 -3.61
N LEU A 82 13.71 -28.25 -3.65
CA LEU A 82 14.70 -27.41 -2.98
C LEU A 82 14.76 -26.02 -3.63
N ILE A 83 14.73 -25.95 -4.98
CA ILE A 83 14.65 -24.66 -5.69
C ILE A 83 13.41 -23.88 -5.27
N GLY A 84 12.25 -24.51 -5.17
CA GLY A 84 11.01 -23.88 -4.69
C GLY A 84 11.15 -23.32 -3.26
N ASN A 85 11.77 -24.07 -2.35
CA ASN A 85 12.09 -23.62 -1.00
C ASN A 85 13.04 -22.43 -0.99
N MET A 86 14.11 -22.46 -1.77
CA MET A 86 15.08 -21.35 -1.88
C MET A 86 14.40 -20.07 -2.39
N ILE A 87 13.48 -20.16 -3.34
CA ILE A 87 12.68 -19.03 -3.83
C ILE A 87 11.76 -18.52 -2.73
N SER A 88 11.08 -19.41 -2.03
CA SER A 88 10.15 -19.05 -0.94
C SER A 88 10.86 -18.39 0.24
N GLN A 89 12.07 -18.84 0.56
CA GLN A 89 12.94 -18.24 1.60
C GLN A 89 13.70 -16.99 1.14
N ARG A 90 13.53 -16.59 -0.13
CA ARG A 90 14.21 -15.43 -0.75
C ARG A 90 15.73 -15.57 -0.81
N GLU A 91 16.24 -16.76 -0.96
CA GLU A 91 17.66 -17.04 -1.23
C GLU A 91 17.95 -16.93 -2.72
N VAL A 92 16.99 -17.36 -3.57
CA VAL A 92 17.06 -17.31 -5.04
C VAL A 92 15.91 -16.50 -5.61
N PHE A 93 16.22 -15.73 -6.66
CA PHE A 93 15.26 -14.88 -7.39
C PHE A 93 15.35 -15.21 -8.88
N PRO A 94 14.37 -15.95 -9.42
CA PRO A 94 14.33 -16.29 -10.83
C PRO A 94 14.30 -15.04 -11.71
N VAL A 95 15.24 -14.95 -12.64
CA VAL A 95 15.30 -13.88 -13.66
C VAL A 95 14.98 -14.49 -15.01
N ILE A 96 14.00 -13.93 -15.70
CA ILE A 96 13.57 -14.31 -17.04
C ILE A 96 13.68 -13.09 -17.94
N PHE A 97 14.22 -13.28 -19.15
CA PHE A 97 14.40 -12.23 -20.13
C PHE A 97 13.44 -12.38 -21.28
N GLY A 98 12.83 -11.26 -21.72
CA GLY A 98 11.89 -11.33 -22.82
C GLY A 98 11.36 -10.00 -23.32
N SER A 99 10.33 -10.05 -24.13
CA SER A 99 9.58 -8.91 -24.63
C SER A 99 8.07 -9.17 -24.45
N ALA A 100 7.46 -8.52 -23.48
CA ALA A 100 6.03 -8.65 -23.23
C ALA A 100 5.18 -8.23 -24.44
N LEU A 101 5.64 -7.24 -25.22
CA LEU A 101 4.97 -6.79 -26.44
C LEU A 101 4.92 -7.91 -27.50
N ARG A 102 5.97 -8.71 -27.58
CA ARG A 102 6.08 -9.84 -28.53
C ARG A 102 5.67 -11.17 -27.92
N LEU A 103 5.29 -11.20 -26.66
CA LEU A 103 5.01 -12.39 -25.86
C LEU A 103 6.22 -13.33 -25.70
N ASP A 104 7.43 -12.85 -26.03
CA ASP A 104 8.65 -13.62 -25.89
C ASP A 104 9.03 -13.74 -24.40
N GLY A 105 9.26 -14.96 -23.92
CA GLY A 105 9.58 -15.28 -22.53
C GLY A 105 8.40 -15.24 -21.54
N VAL A 106 7.21 -14.82 -21.97
CA VAL A 106 6.03 -14.71 -21.08
C VAL A 106 5.53 -16.09 -20.64
N ASP A 107 5.38 -17.03 -21.60
CA ASP A 107 4.95 -18.41 -21.27
C ASP A 107 5.93 -19.06 -20.30
N ARG A 108 7.24 -18.86 -20.50
CA ARG A 108 8.27 -19.38 -19.61
C ARG A 108 8.19 -18.80 -18.19
N LEU A 109 7.92 -17.49 -18.06
CA LEU A 109 7.68 -16.89 -16.75
C LEU A 109 6.50 -17.57 -16.05
N LEU A 110 5.38 -17.79 -16.77
CA LEU A 110 4.20 -18.42 -16.22
C LEU A 110 4.47 -19.89 -15.82
N ASP A 111 5.21 -20.63 -16.64
CA ASP A 111 5.61 -22.02 -16.33
C ASP A 111 6.49 -22.08 -15.07
N ILE A 112 7.48 -21.18 -14.95
CA ILE A 112 8.36 -21.11 -13.78
C ILE A 112 7.56 -20.71 -12.53
N MET A 113 6.68 -19.74 -12.62
CA MET A 113 5.78 -19.38 -11.51
C MET A 113 4.89 -20.55 -11.11
N ASN A 114 4.25 -21.23 -12.08
CA ASN A 114 3.39 -22.38 -11.81
C ASN A 114 4.16 -23.56 -11.19
N LYS A 115 5.43 -23.72 -11.54
CA LYS A 115 6.28 -24.80 -11.03
C LYS A 115 6.77 -24.53 -9.60
N TYR A 116 7.13 -23.30 -9.28
CA TYR A 116 7.83 -22.95 -8.03
C TYR A 116 7.04 -22.07 -7.06
N CYS A 117 5.86 -21.53 -7.45
CA CYS A 117 4.98 -20.88 -6.49
C CYS A 117 4.22 -21.94 -5.70
N GLU A 118 4.58 -22.10 -4.43
CA GLU A 118 3.75 -22.89 -3.54
C GLU A 118 2.44 -22.16 -3.26
N VAL A 119 1.32 -22.83 -3.52
CA VAL A 119 0.03 -22.38 -3.02
C VAL A 119 0.02 -22.66 -1.53
N SER A 120 0.03 -21.60 -0.72
CA SER A 120 -0.10 -21.75 0.72
C SER A 120 -1.40 -22.48 1.05
N GLU A 121 -1.31 -23.73 1.51
CA GLU A 121 -2.46 -24.50 2.00
C GLU A 121 -3.11 -23.87 3.26
N ASN A 122 -2.46 -22.90 3.87
CA ASN A 122 -2.97 -22.17 5.03
C ASN A 122 -4.24 -21.35 4.76
N GLY A 123 -4.69 -21.26 3.49
CA GLY A 123 -5.95 -20.62 3.11
C GLY A 123 -7.18 -21.56 3.09
N ASP A 124 -6.98 -22.87 3.21
CA ASP A 124 -8.08 -23.84 3.12
C ASP A 124 -8.85 -24.08 4.44
N ASP A 125 -8.57 -23.30 5.47
CA ASP A 125 -9.37 -23.36 6.67
C ASP A 125 -10.73 -22.69 6.42
N LYS A 126 -11.59 -23.45 5.70
CA LYS A 126 -13.00 -23.09 5.41
C LYS A 126 -13.82 -22.85 6.68
N GLN A 127 -13.26 -23.17 7.83
CA GLN A 127 -13.86 -22.97 9.16
C GLN A 127 -13.29 -21.73 9.87
N SER A 128 -12.26 -21.06 9.31
CA SER A 128 -11.77 -19.82 9.90
C SER A 128 -12.79 -18.69 9.71
N ASP A 129 -12.85 -17.78 10.66
CA ASP A 129 -13.63 -16.56 10.51
C ASP A 129 -13.12 -15.73 9.32
N MET A 130 -14.04 -15.03 8.67
CA MET A 130 -13.74 -14.20 7.51
C MET A 130 -12.65 -13.19 7.83
N SER A 131 -11.65 -13.14 6.96
CA SER A 131 -10.62 -12.09 6.93
C SER A 131 -10.33 -11.67 5.50
N ALA A 132 -10.10 -10.39 5.30
CA ALA A 132 -9.78 -9.83 4.00
C ALA A 132 -8.96 -8.55 4.14
N ARG A 133 -8.25 -8.18 3.09
CA ARG A 133 -7.51 -6.91 3.00
C ARG A 133 -8.00 -6.07 1.85
N VAL A 134 -8.31 -4.82 2.15
CA VAL A 134 -8.62 -3.81 1.14
C VAL A 134 -7.31 -3.34 0.52
N TYR A 135 -7.17 -3.47 -0.80
CA TYR A 135 -5.95 -3.03 -1.48
C TYR A 135 -6.16 -1.83 -2.40
N LYS A 136 -7.41 -1.54 -2.74
CA LYS A 136 -7.75 -0.38 -3.59
C LYS A 136 -9.19 0.05 -3.38
N ILE A 137 -9.44 1.35 -3.52
CA ILE A 137 -10.77 1.92 -3.69
C ILE A 137 -10.85 2.46 -5.12
N SER A 138 -11.98 2.30 -5.78
CA SER A 138 -12.27 2.94 -7.08
C SER A 138 -13.76 3.21 -7.22
N ARG A 139 -14.15 3.84 -8.32
CA ARG A 139 -15.55 4.05 -8.70
C ARG A 139 -15.78 3.51 -10.10
N ASP A 140 -16.96 2.92 -10.31
CA ASP A 140 -17.36 2.51 -11.65
C ASP A 140 -17.89 3.70 -12.48
N ASP A 141 -18.20 3.45 -13.77
CA ASP A 141 -18.70 4.48 -14.70
C ASP A 141 -19.98 5.18 -14.24
N ARG A 142 -20.70 4.60 -13.27
CA ARG A 142 -21.90 5.15 -12.65
C ARG A 142 -21.60 5.92 -11.36
N GLY A 143 -20.35 5.98 -10.96
CA GLY A 143 -19.90 6.60 -9.72
C GLY A 143 -20.11 5.72 -8.47
N GLU A 144 -20.52 4.44 -8.62
CA GLU A 144 -20.65 3.52 -7.48
C GLU A 144 -19.30 3.18 -6.92
N ARG A 145 -19.14 3.31 -5.61
CA ARG A 145 -17.91 3.03 -4.89
C ARG A 145 -17.62 1.54 -4.84
N LEU A 146 -16.42 1.17 -5.24
CA LEU A 146 -15.90 -0.20 -5.28
C LEU A 146 -14.77 -0.35 -4.26
N THR A 147 -14.94 -1.24 -3.30
CA THR A 147 -13.88 -1.65 -2.37
C THR A 147 -13.25 -2.93 -2.89
N HIS A 148 -12.02 -2.84 -3.39
CA HIS A 148 -11.28 -3.98 -3.90
C HIS A 148 -10.56 -4.70 -2.77
N ILE A 149 -10.82 -5.99 -2.63
CA ILE A 149 -10.30 -6.82 -1.55
C ILE A 149 -9.64 -8.10 -2.04
N LYS A 150 -8.70 -8.59 -1.25
CA LYS A 150 -8.25 -9.98 -1.27
C LYS A 150 -8.79 -10.67 -0.03
N VAL A 151 -9.52 -11.75 -0.21
CA VAL A 151 -9.98 -12.61 0.89
C VAL A 151 -8.79 -13.44 1.37
N THR A 152 -8.39 -13.28 2.63
CA THR A 152 -7.19 -13.91 3.23
C THR A 152 -7.54 -15.09 4.14
N GLY A 153 -8.82 -15.23 4.54
CA GLY A 153 -9.32 -16.36 5.33
C GLY A 153 -10.82 -16.48 5.28
N GLY A 154 -11.32 -17.72 5.48
CA GLY A 154 -12.74 -18.03 5.44
C GLY A 154 -13.42 -17.70 4.12
N SER A 155 -14.64 -17.21 4.16
CA SER A 155 -15.40 -16.77 2.98
C SER A 155 -16.22 -15.52 3.25
N LEU A 156 -16.43 -14.73 2.20
CA LEU A 156 -17.23 -13.51 2.22
C LEU A 156 -18.51 -13.73 1.44
N LYS A 157 -19.67 -13.40 2.02
CA LYS A 157 -20.98 -13.59 1.38
C LYS A 157 -21.64 -12.25 1.03
N ALA A 158 -22.32 -12.23 -0.11
CA ALA A 158 -23.17 -11.11 -0.47
C ALA A 158 -24.25 -10.91 0.60
N LYS A 159 -24.59 -9.65 0.89
CA LYS A 159 -25.53 -9.23 1.95
C LYS A 159 -25.04 -9.42 3.39
N GLN A 160 -23.82 -9.90 3.59
CA GLN A 160 -23.17 -9.94 4.91
C GLN A 160 -22.90 -8.54 5.43
N LEU A 161 -22.89 -8.38 6.75
CA LEU A 161 -22.49 -7.15 7.45
C LEU A 161 -21.00 -7.22 7.79
N ILE A 162 -20.28 -6.14 7.48
CA ILE A 162 -18.90 -5.91 7.90
C ILE A 162 -18.84 -4.54 8.56
N ASN A 163 -18.36 -4.47 9.79
CA ASN A 163 -18.27 -3.22 10.56
C ASN A 163 -19.57 -2.40 10.60
N GLY A 164 -20.73 -3.07 10.55
CA GLY A 164 -22.04 -2.40 10.54
C GLY A 164 -22.57 -2.01 9.16
N GLU A 165 -21.76 -2.10 8.12
CA GLU A 165 -22.15 -1.83 6.74
C GLU A 165 -22.47 -3.11 5.97
N LYS A 166 -23.41 -3.03 5.05
CA LYS A 166 -23.91 -4.19 4.29
C LYS A 166 -23.27 -4.29 2.93
N ILE A 167 -22.67 -5.45 2.63
CA ILE A 167 -22.22 -5.77 1.27
C ILE A 167 -23.44 -5.89 0.35
N ASN A 168 -23.48 -5.08 -0.71
CA ASN A 168 -24.55 -5.14 -1.69
C ASN A 168 -24.28 -6.20 -2.75
N GLN A 169 -23.07 -6.21 -3.32
CA GLN A 169 -22.68 -7.10 -4.41
C GLN A 169 -21.20 -7.46 -4.29
N ILE A 170 -20.85 -8.67 -4.71
CA ILE A 170 -19.47 -9.11 -4.90
C ILE A 170 -19.24 -9.29 -6.39
N ARG A 171 -18.21 -8.62 -6.94
CA ARG A 171 -17.85 -8.60 -8.35
C ARG A 171 -16.47 -9.20 -8.56
N ILE A 172 -16.34 -10.19 -9.42
CA ILE A 172 -15.04 -10.69 -9.89
C ILE A 172 -14.80 -10.13 -11.29
N TYR A 173 -13.75 -9.34 -11.43
CA TYR A 173 -13.41 -8.67 -12.68
C TYR A 173 -12.52 -9.53 -13.57
N SER A 174 -12.75 -9.44 -14.89
CA SER A 174 -11.88 -9.97 -15.94
C SER A 174 -11.76 -8.89 -17.01
N GLY A 175 -10.70 -8.08 -16.93
CA GLY A 175 -10.60 -6.83 -17.68
C GLY A 175 -11.67 -5.83 -17.23
N GLU A 176 -12.40 -5.24 -18.17
CA GLU A 176 -13.48 -4.28 -17.90
C GLU A 176 -14.81 -4.95 -17.49
N LYS A 177 -14.93 -6.26 -17.75
CA LYS A 177 -16.15 -7.01 -17.44
C LYS A 177 -16.06 -7.66 -16.07
N TYR A 178 -17.21 -7.80 -15.42
CA TYR A 178 -17.30 -8.50 -14.15
C TYR A 178 -18.43 -9.53 -14.12
N THR A 179 -18.26 -10.53 -13.27
CA THR A 179 -19.31 -11.48 -12.91
C THR A 179 -19.68 -11.28 -11.44
N SER A 180 -20.98 -11.19 -11.16
CA SER A 180 -21.46 -11.13 -9.77
C SER A 180 -21.52 -12.52 -9.18
N VAL A 181 -20.99 -12.67 -7.96
CA VAL A 181 -20.99 -13.93 -7.22
C VAL A 181 -21.67 -13.73 -5.85
N ASN A 182 -22.23 -14.81 -5.32
CA ASN A 182 -22.86 -14.78 -4.00
C ASN A 182 -21.85 -14.97 -2.86
N GLU A 183 -20.70 -15.59 -3.14
CA GLU A 183 -19.66 -15.92 -2.19
C GLU A 183 -18.28 -15.82 -2.84
N ALA A 184 -17.33 -15.26 -2.10
CA ALA A 184 -15.90 -15.25 -2.44
C ALA A 184 -15.13 -16.00 -1.35
N VAL A 185 -14.36 -17.01 -1.73
CA VAL A 185 -13.58 -17.87 -0.81
C VAL A 185 -12.18 -17.29 -0.60
N CYS A 186 -11.47 -17.80 0.38
CA CYS A 186 -10.06 -17.47 0.64
C CYS A 186 -9.23 -17.56 -0.66
N GLY A 187 -8.31 -16.61 -0.86
CA GLY A 187 -7.53 -16.44 -2.09
C GLY A 187 -8.22 -15.62 -3.18
N SER A 188 -9.55 -15.42 -3.11
CA SER A 188 -10.28 -14.64 -4.11
C SER A 188 -9.89 -13.15 -4.07
N ILE A 189 -9.74 -12.56 -5.25
CA ILE A 189 -9.61 -11.12 -5.46
C ILE A 189 -10.93 -10.65 -6.07
N CYS A 190 -11.61 -9.73 -5.40
CA CYS A 190 -12.91 -9.24 -5.83
C CYS A 190 -13.13 -7.77 -5.45
N ALA A 191 -14.11 -7.14 -6.07
CA ALA A 191 -14.61 -5.83 -5.66
C ALA A 191 -15.98 -5.98 -5.01
N ILE A 192 -16.21 -5.24 -3.95
CA ILE A 192 -17.48 -5.23 -3.23
C ILE A 192 -18.09 -3.84 -3.24
N THR A 193 -19.42 -3.78 -3.27
CA THR A 193 -20.18 -2.53 -3.17
C THR A 193 -20.95 -2.48 -1.86
N GLY A 194 -21.23 -1.25 -1.38
CA GLY A 194 -22.03 -1.00 -0.17
C GLY A 194 -21.21 -0.74 1.08
N LEU A 195 -19.89 -0.69 1.00
CA LEU A 195 -19.02 -0.24 2.09
C LEU A 195 -18.52 1.18 1.80
N GLU A 196 -18.81 2.12 2.70
CA GLU A 196 -18.43 3.54 2.54
C GLU A 196 -17.25 3.94 3.43
N GLY A 197 -17.13 3.33 4.62
CA GLY A 197 -16.09 3.65 5.60
C GLY A 197 -14.75 2.91 5.42
N THR A 198 -14.55 2.18 4.32
CA THR A 198 -13.30 1.43 4.07
C THR A 198 -12.23 2.28 3.39
N TYR A 199 -10.95 1.95 3.59
CA TYR A 199 -9.81 2.60 2.95
C TYR A 199 -8.77 1.58 2.48
N ALA A 200 -7.94 1.96 1.52
CA ALA A 200 -6.87 1.09 1.02
C ALA A 200 -5.83 0.80 2.12
N GLY A 201 -5.46 -0.48 2.25
CA GLY A 201 -4.59 -0.98 3.33
C GLY A 201 -5.34 -1.50 4.56
N GLN A 202 -6.64 -1.25 4.69
CA GLN A 202 -7.44 -1.68 5.82
C GLN A 202 -7.60 -3.20 5.85
N ALA A 203 -7.46 -3.77 7.05
CA ALA A 203 -7.86 -5.14 7.33
C ALA A 203 -9.34 -5.23 7.66
N LEU A 204 -9.99 -6.28 7.19
CA LEU A 204 -11.39 -6.60 7.48
C LEU A 204 -11.49 -7.94 8.18
N GLY A 205 -12.37 -8.05 9.16
CA GLY A 205 -12.55 -9.25 9.96
C GLY A 205 -11.45 -9.42 11.02
N ARG A 206 -10.80 -10.58 11.05
CA ARG A 206 -9.75 -10.90 12.05
C ARG A 206 -8.33 -10.50 11.65
N GLU A 207 -8.13 -9.95 10.49
CA GLU A 207 -6.80 -9.53 10.06
C GLU A 207 -6.33 -8.28 10.83
N ASN A 208 -5.02 -8.17 11.13
CA ASN A 208 -4.47 -7.03 11.86
C ASN A 208 -4.13 -5.86 10.94
N ASN A 209 -4.32 -4.63 11.43
CA ASN A 209 -4.06 -3.37 10.70
C ASN A 209 -2.59 -2.90 10.79
N ASP A 210 -1.60 -3.80 10.81
CA ASP A 210 -0.19 -3.46 11.09
C ASP A 210 0.59 -2.81 9.93
N ASN A 211 -0.05 -2.41 8.84
CA ASN A 211 0.64 -1.84 7.69
C ASN A 211 0.49 -0.31 7.63
N ALA A 212 1.40 0.41 8.30
CA ALA A 212 1.57 1.83 8.05
C ALA A 212 2.07 2.08 6.61
N PRO A 213 1.62 3.14 5.93
CA PRO A 213 2.12 3.51 4.61
C PRO A 213 3.62 3.75 4.66
N VAL A 214 4.36 3.16 3.72
CA VAL A 214 5.84 3.20 3.67
C VAL A 214 6.35 4.55 3.18
N LEU A 215 5.54 5.22 2.39
CA LEU A 215 5.89 6.48 1.73
C LEU A 215 4.91 7.57 2.17
N SER A 216 5.46 8.72 2.54
CA SER A 216 4.68 9.93 2.86
C SER A 216 4.86 10.94 1.74
N PRO A 217 3.84 11.73 1.38
CA PRO A 217 3.99 12.81 0.42
C PRO A 217 4.99 13.86 0.93
N VAL A 218 5.76 14.43 0.01
CA VAL A 218 6.85 15.36 0.33
C VAL A 218 6.68 16.75 -0.27
N LEU A 219 5.78 16.91 -1.25
CA LEU A 219 5.51 18.17 -1.92
C LEU A 219 4.08 18.62 -1.65
N ASN A 220 3.92 19.90 -1.33
CA ASN A 220 2.62 20.53 -1.08
C ASN A 220 2.33 21.59 -2.15
N TYR A 221 1.14 21.53 -2.72
CA TYR A 221 0.66 22.46 -3.74
C TYR A 221 -0.71 23.02 -3.33
N LYS A 222 -0.93 24.30 -3.57
CA LYS A 222 -2.27 24.88 -3.50
C LYS A 222 -3.01 24.62 -4.81
N ILE A 223 -4.27 24.20 -4.72
CA ILE A 223 -5.18 24.03 -5.86
C ILE A 223 -5.89 25.36 -6.13
N ASN A 224 -5.64 25.95 -7.30
CA ASN A 224 -6.33 27.17 -7.74
C ASN A 224 -7.55 26.77 -8.59
N LEU A 225 -8.74 27.06 -8.08
CA LEU A 225 -10.01 26.82 -8.77
C LEU A 225 -10.33 27.95 -9.75
N PRO A 226 -11.05 27.67 -10.84
CA PRO A 226 -11.56 28.70 -11.74
C PRO A 226 -12.46 29.71 -11.02
N ALA A 227 -12.51 30.94 -11.54
CA ALA A 227 -13.37 32.00 -10.99
C ALA A 227 -14.84 31.54 -10.97
N GLY A 228 -15.49 31.71 -9.82
CA GLY A 228 -16.88 31.32 -9.61
C GLY A 228 -17.10 29.89 -9.10
N THR A 229 -16.04 29.10 -8.94
CA THR A 229 -16.14 27.77 -8.32
C THR A 229 -16.00 27.89 -6.80
N ASP A 230 -16.98 27.38 -6.07
CA ASP A 230 -16.95 27.35 -4.60
C ASP A 230 -16.00 26.22 -4.12
N PRO A 231 -14.95 26.55 -3.37
CA PRO A 231 -14.02 25.56 -2.83
C PRO A 231 -14.71 24.51 -1.94
N LEU A 232 -15.70 24.89 -1.16
CA LEU A 232 -16.43 23.95 -0.28
C LEU A 232 -17.26 22.94 -1.05
N MET A 233 -17.74 23.30 -2.25
CA MET A 233 -18.43 22.36 -3.14
C MET A 233 -17.46 21.45 -3.89
N MET A 234 -16.22 21.90 -4.08
CA MET A 234 -15.19 21.11 -4.77
C MET A 234 -14.47 20.15 -3.82
N LEU A 235 -14.30 20.52 -2.55
CA LEU A 235 -13.60 19.72 -1.57
C LEU A 235 -14.11 18.26 -1.45
N PRO A 236 -15.42 17.97 -1.36
CA PRO A 236 -15.90 16.59 -1.34
C PRO A 236 -15.53 15.79 -2.60
N LYS A 237 -15.54 16.44 -3.77
CA LYS A 237 -15.15 15.81 -5.04
C LYS A 237 -13.66 15.44 -5.07
N LEU A 238 -12.83 16.33 -4.54
CA LEU A 238 -11.39 16.07 -4.40
C LEU A 238 -11.12 14.97 -3.38
N LYS A 239 -11.85 14.94 -2.26
CA LYS A 239 -11.77 13.86 -1.27
C LYS A 239 -12.15 12.50 -1.85
N MET A 240 -13.06 12.43 -2.84
CA MET A 240 -13.33 11.19 -3.57
C MET A 240 -12.12 10.69 -4.35
N ILE A 241 -11.30 11.59 -4.91
CA ILE A 241 -10.05 11.21 -5.58
C ILE A 241 -9.02 10.71 -4.55
N GLU A 242 -8.92 11.37 -3.40
CA GLU A 242 -8.03 10.94 -2.31
C GLU A 242 -8.36 9.53 -1.81
N GLU A 243 -9.65 9.15 -1.73
CA GLU A 243 -10.04 7.77 -1.39
C GLU A 243 -9.50 6.74 -2.39
N GLU A 244 -9.45 7.09 -3.67
CA GLU A 244 -8.96 6.21 -4.75
C GLU A 244 -7.44 6.19 -4.83
N GLU A 245 -6.79 7.30 -4.51
CA GLU A 245 -5.34 7.53 -4.55
C GLU A 245 -4.81 7.95 -3.17
N PRO A 246 -4.58 6.99 -2.26
CA PRO A 246 -4.20 7.28 -0.86
C PRO A 246 -2.85 7.99 -0.71
N GLN A 247 -2.09 8.12 -1.81
CA GLN A 247 -0.84 8.90 -1.84
C GLN A 247 -1.07 10.41 -1.93
N LEU A 248 -2.29 10.81 -2.27
CA LEU A 248 -2.73 12.18 -2.21
C LEU A 248 -3.20 12.49 -0.79
N HIS A 249 -2.78 13.63 -0.28
CA HIS A 249 -3.31 14.15 0.97
C HIS A 249 -3.92 15.52 0.69
N ILE A 250 -5.23 15.64 0.80
CA ILE A 250 -5.98 16.85 0.47
C ILE A 250 -6.45 17.51 1.76
N GLU A 251 -6.01 18.74 1.98
CA GLU A 251 -6.30 19.51 3.18
C GLU A 251 -7.07 20.78 2.85
N TRP A 252 -8.01 21.12 3.71
CA TRP A 252 -8.70 22.39 3.71
C TRP A 252 -8.06 23.33 4.73
N ASN A 253 -7.51 24.44 4.28
CA ASN A 253 -7.00 25.47 5.16
C ASN A 253 -8.08 26.50 5.43
N GLU A 254 -8.65 26.47 6.63
CA GLU A 254 -9.75 27.37 7.05
C GLU A 254 -9.32 28.85 7.10
N SER A 255 -8.06 29.11 7.51
CA SER A 255 -7.56 30.48 7.68
C SER A 255 -7.42 31.22 6.36
N PHE A 256 -6.96 30.53 5.33
CA PHE A 256 -6.77 31.07 3.99
C PHE A 256 -7.92 30.73 3.02
N LYS A 257 -8.84 29.84 3.41
CA LYS A 257 -9.91 29.31 2.56
C LYS A 257 -9.36 28.68 1.28
N GLU A 258 -8.34 27.88 1.42
CA GLU A 258 -7.57 27.26 0.35
C GLU A 258 -7.59 25.74 0.46
N ILE A 259 -7.57 25.06 -0.70
CA ILE A 259 -7.40 23.63 -0.77
C ILE A 259 -5.95 23.36 -1.12
N HIS A 260 -5.29 22.56 -0.31
CA HIS A 260 -3.93 22.09 -0.52
C HIS A 260 -3.92 20.60 -0.85
N VAL A 261 -2.98 20.16 -1.66
CA VAL A 261 -2.73 18.76 -1.97
C VAL A 261 -1.26 18.45 -1.76
N GLN A 262 -0.99 17.37 -1.02
CA GLN A 262 0.34 16.84 -0.86
C GLN A 262 0.51 15.64 -1.78
N VAL A 263 1.65 15.56 -2.47
CA VAL A 263 1.96 14.53 -3.47
C VAL A 263 3.40 14.04 -3.32
N MET A 264 3.67 12.87 -3.87
CA MET A 264 5.02 12.26 -3.90
C MET A 264 5.96 12.90 -4.93
N GLY A 265 5.41 13.49 -5.98
CA GLY A 265 6.20 14.05 -7.07
C GLY A 265 5.38 14.88 -8.06
N PRO A 266 6.04 15.70 -8.90
CA PRO A 266 5.38 16.66 -9.77
C PRO A 266 4.52 16.02 -10.87
N VAL A 267 4.84 14.81 -11.31
CA VAL A 267 4.04 14.08 -12.32
C VAL A 267 2.61 13.83 -11.85
N MET A 268 2.41 13.61 -10.54
CA MET A 268 1.08 13.38 -9.96
C MET A 268 0.18 14.62 -10.11
N ILE A 269 0.75 15.81 -10.17
CA ILE A 269 0.00 17.06 -10.38
C ILE A 269 -0.65 17.09 -11.76
N GLU A 270 0.07 16.68 -12.81
CA GLU A 270 -0.48 16.59 -14.17
C GLU A 270 -1.60 15.53 -14.25
N VAL A 271 -1.38 14.39 -13.60
CA VAL A 271 -2.39 13.32 -13.51
C VAL A 271 -3.64 13.83 -12.79
N LEU A 272 -3.47 14.47 -11.63
CA LEU A 272 -4.57 15.02 -10.84
C LEU A 272 -5.36 16.10 -11.60
N GLN A 273 -4.66 16.97 -12.34
CA GLN A 273 -5.29 18.00 -13.18
C GLN A 273 -6.19 17.37 -14.25
N ASN A 274 -5.72 16.32 -14.93
CA ASN A 274 -6.49 15.62 -15.95
C ASN A 274 -7.71 14.90 -15.33
N ILE A 275 -7.54 14.21 -14.19
CA ILE A 275 -8.64 13.54 -13.48
C ILE A 275 -9.73 14.53 -13.08
N ILE A 276 -9.35 15.70 -12.53
CA ILE A 276 -10.31 16.73 -12.13
C ILE A 276 -11.06 17.27 -13.33
N LYS A 277 -10.35 17.52 -14.44
CA LYS A 277 -10.97 18.00 -15.67
C LYS A 277 -11.95 16.98 -16.27
N GLU A 278 -11.53 15.73 -16.38
CA GLU A 278 -12.34 14.66 -16.98
C GLU A 278 -13.59 14.34 -16.14
N ARG A 279 -13.44 14.27 -14.82
CA ARG A 279 -14.55 13.84 -13.95
C ARG A 279 -15.50 14.97 -13.55
N PHE A 280 -14.98 16.17 -13.40
CA PHE A 280 -15.74 17.28 -12.81
C PHE A 280 -15.89 18.49 -13.74
N ASP A 281 -15.37 18.39 -14.98
CA ASP A 281 -15.35 19.48 -15.97
C ASP A 281 -14.83 20.80 -15.38
N CYS A 282 -13.72 20.70 -14.61
CA CYS A 282 -13.14 21.83 -13.90
C CYS A 282 -11.65 21.95 -14.26
N ASP A 283 -11.28 23.08 -14.87
CA ASP A 283 -9.89 23.39 -15.21
C ASP A 283 -9.19 24.04 -14.02
N VAL A 284 -8.45 23.23 -13.25
CA VAL A 284 -7.68 23.70 -12.10
C VAL A 284 -6.23 23.99 -12.49
N THR A 285 -5.58 24.87 -11.73
CA THR A 285 -4.13 25.10 -11.80
C THR A 285 -3.52 24.91 -10.41
N PHE A 286 -2.22 24.75 -10.35
CA PHE A 286 -1.52 24.55 -9.09
C PHE A 286 -0.51 25.67 -8.88
N SER A 287 -0.24 26.00 -7.60
CA SER A 287 0.82 26.93 -7.23
C SER A 287 2.22 26.35 -7.52
N GLU A 288 3.25 27.11 -7.28
CA GLU A 288 4.60 26.55 -7.12
C GLU A 288 4.62 25.60 -5.92
N GLY A 289 5.24 24.42 -6.11
CA GLY A 289 5.32 23.40 -5.07
C GLY A 289 6.23 23.84 -3.94
N SER A 290 5.82 23.51 -2.72
CA SER A 290 6.64 23.68 -1.50
C SER A 290 6.92 22.32 -0.86
N ILE A 291 8.03 22.23 -0.13
CA ILE A 291 8.37 21.01 0.61
C ILE A 291 7.51 20.93 1.88
N VAL A 292 6.99 19.74 2.18
CA VAL A 292 6.31 19.47 3.45
C VAL A 292 7.37 19.31 4.54
N TYR A 293 7.50 20.31 5.40
CA TYR A 293 8.36 20.22 6.56
C TYR A 293 7.64 19.50 7.70
N LYS A 294 8.37 18.64 8.39
CA LYS A 294 7.92 18.04 9.66
C LYS A 294 8.68 18.71 10.79
N GLU A 295 7.97 19.00 11.86
CA GLU A 295 8.52 19.63 13.05
C GLU A 295 8.61 18.63 14.20
N THR A 296 9.54 18.89 15.12
CA THR A 296 9.61 18.23 16.41
C THR A 296 10.05 19.25 17.44
N ILE A 297 9.79 18.97 18.70
CA ILE A 297 10.26 19.79 19.80
C ILE A 297 11.68 19.40 20.21
N ALA A 298 12.48 20.38 20.65
CA ALA A 298 13.85 20.14 21.09
C ALA A 298 13.93 19.64 22.53
N ASP A 299 13.05 20.12 23.39
CA ASP A 299 13.03 19.86 24.82
C ASP A 299 11.64 19.51 25.31
N LYS A 300 11.55 18.91 26.51
CA LYS A 300 10.29 18.67 27.20
C LYS A 300 9.60 19.99 27.56
N VAL A 301 8.36 20.16 27.14
CA VAL A 301 7.55 21.36 27.39
C VAL A 301 6.17 21.00 27.91
N GLU A 302 5.56 21.88 28.71
CA GLU A 302 4.19 21.74 29.17
C GLU A 302 3.30 22.77 28.48
N GLY A 303 2.20 22.26 27.89
CA GLY A 303 1.13 23.07 27.31
C GLY A 303 -0.12 23.01 28.17
N ILE A 304 -0.72 24.15 28.45
CA ILE A 304 -1.92 24.27 29.29
C ILE A 304 -3.07 24.78 28.42
N GLY A 305 -4.13 24.01 28.33
CA GLY A 305 -5.40 24.40 27.74
C GLY A 305 -6.44 24.70 28.81
N HIS A 306 -7.02 25.90 28.77
CA HIS A 306 -8.05 26.32 29.71
C HIS A 306 -9.31 26.77 28.94
N PHE A 307 -10.46 26.33 29.41
CA PHE A 307 -11.75 26.65 28.80
C PHE A 307 -12.82 26.85 29.89
N GLU A 308 -13.38 28.05 29.98
CA GLU A 308 -14.36 28.42 31.01
C GLU A 308 -15.56 29.20 30.43
N PRO A 309 -16.41 28.61 29.60
CA PRO A 309 -17.66 29.25 29.17
C PRO A 309 -18.83 28.88 30.08
N LEU A 310 -19.63 29.85 30.46
CA LEU A 310 -20.97 29.67 31.01
C LEU A 310 -21.12 28.62 32.14
N ARG A 311 -20.21 28.64 33.14
CA ARG A 311 -20.17 27.73 34.30
C ARG A 311 -19.59 26.33 34.00
N HIS A 312 -18.99 26.09 32.87
CA HIS A 312 -18.21 24.88 32.58
C HIS A 312 -16.74 25.23 32.71
N TYR A 313 -16.00 24.44 33.45
CA TYR A 313 -14.56 24.60 33.64
C TYR A 313 -13.87 23.33 33.16
N ALA A 314 -12.88 23.49 32.30
CA ALA A 314 -11.96 22.42 31.91
C ALA A 314 -10.54 22.99 31.80
N GLU A 315 -9.60 22.34 32.44
CA GLU A 315 -8.18 22.62 32.31
C GLU A 315 -7.44 21.32 32.04
N VAL A 316 -6.61 21.31 30.99
CA VAL A 316 -5.83 20.15 30.56
C VAL A 316 -4.39 20.55 30.43
N HIS A 317 -3.52 19.83 31.09
CA HIS A 317 -2.07 19.95 31.02
C HIS A 317 -1.54 18.83 30.14
N LEU A 318 -0.83 19.18 29.07
CA LEU A 318 -0.17 18.24 28.18
C LEU A 318 1.33 18.40 28.29
N ILE A 319 2.03 17.33 28.59
CA ILE A 319 3.48 17.27 28.56
C ILE A 319 3.89 16.75 27.20
N LEU A 320 4.64 17.54 26.45
CA LEU A 320 5.20 17.16 25.17
C LEU A 320 6.67 16.82 25.35
N GLU A 321 7.07 15.66 24.87
CA GLU A 321 8.46 15.18 24.93
C GLU A 321 8.94 14.83 23.53
N PRO A 322 10.24 15.09 23.18
CA PRO A 322 10.77 14.66 21.90
C PRO A 322 10.85 13.13 21.84
N GLY A 323 10.26 12.53 20.78
CA GLY A 323 10.37 11.10 20.48
C GLY A 323 11.51 10.78 19.53
N GLU A 324 11.73 9.49 19.27
CA GLU A 324 12.69 9.04 18.27
C GLU A 324 12.25 9.47 16.85
N ALA A 325 13.23 9.76 15.98
CA ALA A 325 12.94 10.17 14.61
C ALA A 325 12.13 9.08 13.87
N GLY A 326 10.95 9.44 13.40
CA GLY A 326 10.04 8.53 12.69
C GLY A 326 9.07 7.74 13.59
N SER A 327 9.07 7.93 14.91
CA SER A 327 8.14 7.26 15.85
C SER A 327 6.68 7.72 15.68
N GLY A 328 6.44 8.86 15.02
CA GLY A 328 5.11 9.48 14.97
C GLY A 328 4.68 10.03 16.33
N MET A 329 3.39 10.41 16.44
CA MET A 329 2.80 10.84 17.70
C MET A 329 2.45 9.63 18.56
N GLN A 330 2.93 9.63 19.80
CA GLN A 330 2.60 8.64 20.83
C GLN A 330 1.89 9.35 21.97
N TYR A 331 0.86 8.74 22.53
CA TYR A 331 0.07 9.31 23.60
C TYR A 331 0.09 8.39 24.82
N GLU A 332 0.45 8.97 25.96
CA GLU A 332 0.44 8.28 27.25
C GLU A 332 -0.39 9.07 28.25
N LEU A 333 -0.92 8.38 29.26
CA LEU A 333 -1.68 8.99 30.35
C LEU A 333 -0.79 9.03 31.59
N ASP A 334 -0.45 10.21 32.06
CA ASP A 334 0.33 10.45 33.32
C ASP A 334 -0.56 11.04 34.42
N CYS A 335 -1.77 10.51 34.55
CA CYS A 335 -2.74 10.96 35.55
C CYS A 335 -3.31 9.76 36.32
N SER A 336 -3.26 9.83 37.66
CA SER A 336 -3.82 8.77 38.49
C SER A 336 -5.35 8.79 38.47
N ASP A 337 -5.96 7.62 38.74
CA ASP A 337 -7.42 7.46 38.83
C ASP A 337 -8.04 8.26 39.99
N ASP A 338 -7.23 8.59 41.01
CA ASP A 338 -7.63 9.42 42.15
C ASP A 338 -7.73 10.91 41.80
N MET A 339 -6.95 11.36 40.82
CA MET A 339 -6.97 12.74 40.35
C MET A 339 -8.03 12.98 39.27
N LEU A 340 -8.16 12.04 38.33
CA LEU A 340 -9.14 12.11 37.26
C LEU A 340 -9.70 10.72 36.98
N ALA A 341 -11.02 10.58 37.04
CA ALA A 341 -11.67 9.30 36.78
C ALA A 341 -11.42 8.79 35.37
N LYS A 342 -11.28 7.47 35.16
CA LYS A 342 -10.92 6.79 33.92
C LYS A 342 -11.75 7.17 32.69
N ASN A 343 -13.02 7.48 32.88
CA ASN A 343 -13.90 7.92 31.79
C ASN A 343 -13.45 9.24 31.17
N TRP A 344 -13.00 10.20 32.00
CA TRP A 344 -12.46 11.48 31.55
C TRP A 344 -11.09 11.33 30.93
N GLN A 345 -10.21 10.52 31.50
CA GLN A 345 -8.91 10.21 30.92
C GLN A 345 -9.07 9.63 29.50
N ARG A 346 -9.98 8.65 29.33
CA ARG A 346 -10.29 8.06 28.01
C ARG A 346 -10.86 9.09 27.03
N LEU A 347 -11.71 10.01 27.50
CA LEU A 347 -12.29 11.04 26.63
C LEU A 347 -11.20 11.98 26.10
N ILE A 348 -10.29 12.44 26.96
CA ILE A 348 -9.14 13.28 26.55
C ILE A 348 -8.26 12.52 25.56
N TYR A 349 -7.90 11.29 25.87
CA TYR A 349 -7.11 10.42 24.97
C TYR A 349 -7.78 10.26 23.59
N THR A 350 -9.08 9.99 23.55
CA THR A 350 -9.84 9.84 22.32
C THR A 350 -9.77 11.13 21.49
N HIS A 351 -9.99 12.29 22.09
CA HIS A 351 -9.94 13.57 21.38
C HIS A 351 -8.53 13.94 20.89
N LEU A 352 -7.48 13.55 21.61
CA LEU A 352 -6.10 13.71 21.14
C LEU A 352 -5.82 12.82 19.91
N CYS A 353 -6.39 11.62 19.85
CA CYS A 353 -6.22 10.70 18.72
C CYS A 353 -7.10 11.04 17.50
N GLU A 354 -8.15 11.85 17.66
CA GLU A 354 -9.09 12.21 16.58
C GLU A 354 -8.51 13.21 15.58
N LYS A 355 -7.50 13.97 15.96
CA LYS A 355 -6.88 15.01 15.12
C LYS A 355 -5.41 14.69 14.87
N THR A 356 -4.96 15.01 13.67
CA THR A 356 -3.53 15.04 13.35
C THR A 356 -2.93 16.28 13.98
N HIS A 357 -1.87 16.11 14.74
CA HIS A 357 -1.15 17.18 15.44
C HIS A 357 0.25 17.35 14.84
#